data_f26595858baec6f9331d8d9f92fdba83
#
_entry.id   f26595858baec6f9331d8d9f92fdba83
#
_cell.length_a   1.000
_cell.length_b   1.000
_cell.length_c   1.000
_cell.angle_alpha   90.00
_cell.angle_beta   90.00
_cell.angle_gamma   90.00
#
_symmetry.space_group_name_H-M   'P 1'
#
loop_
_entity.id
_entity.type
_entity.pdbx_description
1 polymer ?
#
loop_
_entity_poly.entity_id
_entity_poly.type
_entity_poly.pdbx_seq_one_letter_code
_entity_poly.pdbx_strand_id
1 'polypeptide(L)'
;QMCIRDRILMMQVTVVDHPLIKQKITKMRAEHTSSRDFRECLDEIAMLMTYEVARNLPLQEVEVATPVAKTTGYKVAGDIFVVPILRAGLGLLTGVLKMIPDARVGFIGLYRDEETLKPIEYYCKLPDNKDGVTIVVDPMLATGGSAAAAISMLKARGLKNIRFMCLVAAPEGVKVMNDEHPDVPVYTAALDEKLNEHGYIVPGLGDAGDRIFGTH
;
A
#
# COMPACT_ATOMS: atom_id res chain seq x y z
N GLN A 1 9.62 -18.49 -23.29
CA GLN A 1 9.50 -17.19 -22.59
C GLN A 1 8.04 -17.03 -22.19
N MET A 2 7.75 -17.06 -20.88
CA MET A 2 6.42 -16.86 -20.32
C MET A 2 6.00 -15.40 -20.52
N CYS A 3 4.76 -15.16 -20.98
CA CYS A 3 4.24 -13.81 -21.17
C CYS A 3 4.22 -13.04 -19.84
N ILE A 4 4.44 -11.71 -19.88
CA ILE A 4 4.37 -10.84 -18.69
C ILE A 4 3.03 -11.01 -17.96
N ARG A 5 1.94 -11.21 -18.72
CA ARG A 5 0.58 -11.43 -18.16
C ARG A 5 0.48 -12.74 -17.36
N ASP A 6 1.12 -13.82 -17.84
CA ASP A 6 1.12 -15.11 -17.14
C ASP A 6 1.97 -15.07 -15.87
N ARG A 7 3.05 -14.27 -15.89
CA ARG A 7 3.90 -14.03 -14.72
C ARG A 7 3.17 -13.27 -13.63
N ILE A 8 2.37 -12.26 -13.98
CA ILE A 8 1.54 -11.47 -13.04
C ILE A 8 0.46 -12.35 -12.41
N LEU A 9 -0.19 -13.23 -13.16
CA LEU A 9 -1.21 -14.18 -12.66
C LEU A 9 -0.63 -15.19 -11.65
N MET A 10 0.63 -15.60 -11.80
CA MET A 10 1.30 -16.48 -10.85
C MET A 10 1.78 -15.76 -9.57
N MET A 11 1.93 -14.43 -9.59
CA MET A 11 2.51 -13.66 -8.50
C MET A 11 1.49 -13.06 -7.53
N GLN A 12 0.21 -13.40 -7.60
CA GLN A 12 -0.86 -12.90 -6.72
C GLN A 12 -0.77 -11.36 -6.45
N VAL A 13 -0.42 -10.60 -7.48
CA VAL A 13 -0.33 -9.15 -7.44
C VAL A 13 -1.36 -8.52 -8.36
N THR A 14 -2.09 -7.52 -7.85
CA THR A 14 -3.01 -6.71 -8.64
C THR A 14 -2.31 -5.42 -9.06
N VAL A 15 -2.01 -5.28 -10.34
CA VAL A 15 -1.54 -4.02 -10.91
C VAL A 15 -2.77 -3.18 -11.28
N VAL A 16 -2.89 -2.00 -10.65
CA VAL A 16 -3.99 -1.07 -10.94
C VAL A 16 -3.69 -0.29 -12.20
N ASP A 17 -3.97 -0.92 -13.34
CA ASP A 17 -3.68 -0.37 -14.68
C ASP A 17 -4.75 0.64 -15.10
N HIS A 18 -4.51 1.93 -14.78
CA HIS A 18 -5.41 3.02 -15.11
C HIS A 18 -4.66 4.19 -15.77
N PRO A 19 -5.19 4.80 -16.85
CA PRO A 19 -4.50 5.91 -17.56
C PRO A 19 -4.11 7.08 -16.66
N LEU A 20 -4.95 7.48 -15.71
CA LEU A 20 -4.65 8.57 -14.76
C LEU A 20 -3.49 8.19 -13.82
N ILE A 21 -3.41 6.94 -13.38
CA ILE A 21 -2.30 6.45 -12.57
C ILE A 21 -1.01 6.46 -13.39
N LYS A 22 -1.03 5.94 -14.62
CA LYS A 22 0.13 5.94 -15.52
C LYS A 22 0.68 7.34 -15.76
N GLN A 23 -0.19 8.31 -16.01
CA GLN A 23 0.20 9.71 -16.21
C GLN A 23 0.90 10.29 -14.97
N LYS A 24 0.36 10.03 -13.78
CA LYS A 24 0.93 10.51 -12.52
C LYS A 24 2.26 9.83 -12.19
N ILE A 25 2.36 8.52 -12.37
CA ILE A 25 3.62 7.78 -12.22
C ILE A 25 4.68 8.33 -13.18
N THR A 26 4.33 8.62 -14.44
CA THR A 26 5.26 9.23 -15.40
C THR A 26 5.83 10.54 -14.87
N LYS A 27 4.98 11.42 -14.31
CA LYS A 27 5.44 12.66 -13.67
C LYS A 27 6.33 12.37 -12.46
N MET A 28 5.98 11.40 -11.61
CA MET A 28 6.75 11.04 -10.41
C MET A 28 8.11 10.45 -10.73
N ARG A 29 8.25 9.70 -11.83
CA ARG A 29 9.53 9.12 -12.27
C ARG A 29 10.55 10.16 -12.72
N ALA A 30 10.09 11.31 -13.22
CA ALA A 30 10.98 12.35 -13.70
C ALA A 30 11.89 12.87 -12.57
N GLU A 31 13.19 12.92 -12.82
CA GLU A 31 14.23 13.26 -11.84
C GLU A 31 14.00 14.65 -11.23
N HIS A 32 13.59 15.60 -12.04
CA HIS A 32 13.37 17.00 -11.64
C HIS A 32 12.00 17.29 -11.02
N THR A 33 11.17 16.26 -10.77
CA THR A 33 9.87 16.48 -10.11
C THR A 33 10.09 16.92 -8.68
N SER A 34 9.53 18.09 -8.34
CA SER A 34 9.64 18.66 -6.99
C SER A 34 8.98 17.75 -5.94
N SER A 35 9.44 17.83 -4.69
CA SER A 35 8.81 17.09 -3.57
C SER A 35 7.33 17.46 -3.40
N ARG A 36 6.95 18.72 -3.72
CA ARG A 36 5.54 19.12 -3.72
C ARG A 36 4.74 18.34 -4.77
N ASP A 37 5.16 18.39 -6.03
CA ASP A 37 4.48 17.70 -7.11
C ASP A 37 4.47 16.17 -6.92
N PHE A 38 5.55 15.64 -6.35
CA PHE A 38 5.65 14.22 -6.01
C PHE A 38 4.58 13.82 -4.97
N ARG A 39 4.42 14.60 -3.89
CA ARG A 39 3.38 14.37 -2.88
C ARG A 39 1.98 14.51 -3.44
N GLU A 40 1.72 15.53 -4.29
CA GLU A 40 0.42 15.71 -4.93
C GLU A 40 0.04 14.50 -5.80
N CYS A 41 0.96 14.04 -6.65
CA CYS A 41 0.74 12.84 -7.46
C CYS A 41 0.56 11.57 -6.61
N LEU A 42 1.34 11.42 -5.55
CA LEU A 42 1.26 10.27 -4.65
C LEU A 42 -0.09 10.21 -3.93
N ASP A 43 -0.57 11.34 -3.44
CA ASP A 43 -1.88 11.48 -2.78
C ASP A 43 -3.03 11.10 -3.73
N GLU A 44 -2.99 11.60 -4.96
CA GLU A 44 -4.00 11.29 -5.99
C GLU A 44 -3.97 9.81 -6.43
N ILE A 45 -2.77 9.21 -6.56
CA ILE A 45 -2.64 7.78 -6.85
C ILE A 45 -3.17 6.96 -5.67
N ALA A 46 -2.85 7.34 -4.43
CA ALA A 46 -3.34 6.66 -3.24
C ALA A 46 -4.88 6.65 -3.19
N MET A 47 -5.55 7.74 -3.57
CA MET A 47 -7.02 7.79 -3.70
C MET A 47 -7.52 6.77 -4.73
N LEU A 48 -6.95 6.78 -5.95
CA LEU A 48 -7.38 5.89 -7.03
C LEU A 48 -7.12 4.42 -6.68
N MET A 49 -6.00 4.11 -6.06
CA MET A 49 -5.68 2.76 -5.62
C MET A 49 -6.58 2.30 -4.47
N THR A 50 -6.94 3.19 -3.55
CA THR A 50 -7.84 2.87 -2.45
C THR A 50 -9.20 2.40 -2.97
N TYR A 51 -9.70 2.97 -4.05
CA TYR A 51 -10.92 2.51 -4.71
C TYR A 51 -10.83 1.03 -5.09
N GLU A 52 -9.71 0.59 -5.66
CA GLU A 52 -9.50 -0.81 -6.03
C GLU A 52 -9.26 -1.70 -4.80
N VAL A 53 -8.42 -1.27 -3.88
CA VAL A 53 -8.14 -2.01 -2.64
C VAL A 53 -9.42 -2.22 -1.82
N ALA A 54 -10.35 -1.27 -1.85
CA ALA A 54 -11.62 -1.30 -1.12
C ALA A 54 -12.75 -2.06 -1.87
N ARG A 55 -12.54 -2.53 -3.10
CA ARG A 55 -13.57 -3.09 -3.98
C ARG A 55 -14.41 -4.19 -3.34
N ASN A 56 -13.81 -5.03 -2.53
CA ASN A 56 -14.44 -6.19 -1.90
C ASN A 56 -14.62 -6.00 -0.38
N LEU A 57 -14.86 -4.77 0.08
CA LEU A 57 -15.22 -4.53 1.48
C LEU A 57 -16.62 -5.09 1.76
N PRO A 58 -16.82 -5.71 2.93
CA PRO A 58 -18.14 -6.20 3.30
C PRO A 58 -19.11 -5.04 3.48
N LEU A 59 -20.35 -5.24 3.04
CA LEU A 59 -21.43 -4.27 3.18
C LEU A 59 -22.47 -4.77 4.17
N GLN A 60 -23.07 -3.85 4.90
CA GLN A 60 -24.23 -4.04 5.77
C GLN A 60 -25.41 -3.24 5.22
N GLU A 61 -26.56 -3.88 5.14
CA GLU A 61 -27.80 -3.19 4.80
C GLU A 61 -28.28 -2.31 5.97
N VAL A 62 -28.80 -1.14 5.63
CA VAL A 62 -29.37 -0.18 6.58
C VAL A 62 -30.65 0.42 6.01
N GLU A 63 -31.67 0.63 6.84
CA GLU A 63 -32.85 1.38 6.41
C GLU A 63 -32.50 2.88 6.31
N VAL A 64 -32.86 3.49 5.21
CA VAL A 64 -32.65 4.91 4.92
C VAL A 64 -33.99 5.56 4.59
N ALA A 65 -34.31 6.64 5.28
CA ALA A 65 -35.42 7.51 4.93
C ALA A 65 -34.91 8.60 3.98
N THR A 66 -35.37 8.55 2.72
CA THR A 66 -35.14 9.63 1.76
C THR A 66 -36.23 10.70 1.89
N PRO A 67 -36.09 11.86 1.26
CA PRO A 67 -37.19 12.85 1.23
C PRO A 67 -38.49 12.35 0.58
N VAL A 68 -38.45 11.24 -0.17
CA VAL A 68 -39.60 10.70 -0.92
C VAL A 68 -40.16 9.43 -0.28
N ALA A 69 -39.29 8.48 0.12
CA ALA A 69 -39.71 7.18 0.64
C ALA A 69 -38.60 6.52 1.46
N LYS A 70 -38.96 5.48 2.23
CA LYS A 70 -37.99 4.58 2.88
C LYS A 70 -37.41 3.64 1.83
N THR A 71 -36.12 3.34 1.96
CA THR A 71 -35.39 2.41 1.08
C THR A 71 -34.29 1.70 1.85
N THR A 72 -33.72 0.65 1.25
CA THR A 72 -32.52 0.00 1.76
C THR A 72 -31.30 0.70 1.18
N GLY A 73 -30.38 1.11 2.06
CA GLY A 73 -29.04 1.60 1.73
C GLY A 73 -27.98 0.63 2.22
N TYR A 74 -26.72 0.98 1.99
CA TYR A 74 -25.57 0.17 2.37
C TYR A 74 -24.51 1.02 3.07
N LYS A 75 -23.87 0.43 4.04
CA LYS A 75 -22.65 0.97 4.67
C LYS A 75 -21.57 -0.11 4.70
N VAL A 76 -20.31 0.28 4.73
CA VAL A 76 -19.21 -0.66 4.94
C VAL A 76 -19.35 -1.28 6.33
N ALA A 77 -19.26 -2.60 6.41
CA ALA A 77 -19.38 -3.35 7.65
C ALA A 77 -18.00 -3.49 8.33
N GLY A 78 -17.99 -3.26 9.65
CA GLY A 78 -16.78 -3.38 10.46
C GLY A 78 -15.84 -2.18 10.36
N ASP A 79 -14.72 -2.28 11.08
CA ASP A 79 -13.68 -1.26 11.10
C ASP A 79 -12.70 -1.43 9.94
N ILE A 80 -12.15 -0.32 9.47
CA ILE A 80 -11.03 -0.30 8.51
C ILE A 80 -9.84 0.33 9.21
N PHE A 81 -8.70 -0.33 9.12
CA PHE A 81 -7.43 0.14 9.65
C PHE A 81 -6.49 0.48 8.51
N VAL A 82 -5.77 1.60 8.63
CA VAL A 82 -4.69 1.98 7.71
C VAL A 82 -3.41 2.03 8.50
N VAL A 83 -2.41 1.29 8.04
CA VAL A 83 -1.13 1.16 8.74
C VAL A 83 0.01 1.52 7.78
N PRO A 84 0.45 2.77 7.75
CA PRO A 84 1.66 3.14 7.02
C PRO A 84 2.90 2.57 7.68
N ILE A 85 3.81 2.03 6.87
CA ILE A 85 5.16 1.70 7.29
C ILE A 85 5.96 3.00 7.30
N LEU A 86 6.41 3.41 8.48
CA LEU A 86 7.13 4.66 8.66
C LEU A 86 8.54 4.55 8.02
N ARG A 87 9.04 5.61 7.43
CA ARG A 87 8.47 6.95 7.23
C ARG A 87 7.67 7.08 5.94
N ALA A 88 8.13 6.44 4.86
CA ALA A 88 7.64 6.67 3.49
C ALA A 88 6.14 6.37 3.29
N GLY A 89 5.60 5.38 4.02
CA GLY A 89 4.17 5.04 3.99
C GLY A 89 3.22 6.19 4.35
N LEU A 90 3.70 7.20 5.09
CA LEU A 90 2.92 8.40 5.39
C LEU A 90 2.47 9.15 4.13
N GLY A 91 3.24 9.06 3.05
CA GLY A 91 2.90 9.72 1.79
C GLY A 91 1.61 9.19 1.14
N LEU A 92 1.21 7.96 1.44
CA LEU A 92 -0.03 7.37 0.93
C LEU A 92 -1.23 7.61 1.85
N LEU A 93 -0.98 7.92 3.14
CA LEU A 93 -2.01 7.96 4.17
C LEU A 93 -3.11 8.98 3.86
N THR A 94 -2.76 10.18 3.43
CA THR A 94 -3.72 11.26 3.16
C THR A 94 -4.72 10.87 2.07
N GLY A 95 -4.25 10.27 0.97
CA GLY A 95 -5.12 9.81 -0.11
C GLY A 95 -6.06 8.70 0.32
N VAL A 96 -5.58 7.75 1.13
CA VAL A 96 -6.44 6.70 1.69
C VAL A 96 -7.53 7.29 2.58
N LEU A 97 -7.18 8.22 3.50
CA LEU A 97 -8.15 8.83 4.41
C LEU A 97 -9.16 9.74 3.70
N LYS A 98 -8.81 10.34 2.56
CA LYS A 98 -9.79 11.05 1.73
C LYS A 98 -10.88 10.13 1.17
N MET A 99 -10.54 8.88 0.86
CA MET A 99 -11.48 7.89 0.35
C MET A 99 -12.24 7.16 1.47
N ILE A 100 -11.58 6.95 2.63
CA ILE A 100 -12.14 6.24 3.78
C ILE A 100 -11.93 7.12 5.04
N PRO A 101 -12.74 8.17 5.21
CA PRO A 101 -12.52 9.16 6.29
C PRO A 101 -12.64 8.57 7.70
N ASP A 102 -13.44 7.52 7.86
CA ASP A 102 -13.67 6.85 9.15
C ASP A 102 -12.61 5.77 9.48
N ALA A 103 -11.61 5.57 8.60
CA ALA A 103 -10.56 4.60 8.85
C ALA A 103 -9.74 4.98 10.09
N ARG A 104 -9.45 3.99 10.93
CA ARG A 104 -8.55 4.17 12.07
C ARG A 104 -7.11 3.97 11.63
N VAL A 105 -6.21 4.80 12.14
CA VAL A 105 -4.81 4.77 11.74
C VAL A 105 -3.97 4.13 12.83
N GLY A 106 -3.19 3.11 12.44
CA GLY A 106 -2.08 2.59 13.21
C GLY A 106 -0.76 2.96 12.55
N PHE A 107 0.34 2.78 13.25
CA PHE A 107 1.68 3.07 12.71
C PHE A 107 2.62 1.93 13.06
N ILE A 108 3.48 1.57 12.11
CA ILE A 108 4.60 0.67 12.34
C ILE A 108 5.87 1.30 11.77
N GLY A 109 6.90 1.41 12.61
CA GLY A 109 8.22 1.91 12.23
C GLY A 109 9.25 0.80 12.25
N LEU A 110 9.95 0.65 11.13
CA LEU A 110 11.00 -0.34 10.95
C LEU A 110 12.27 0.35 10.46
N TYR A 111 13.42 -0.12 10.94
CA TYR A 111 14.71 0.19 10.33
C TYR A 111 15.46 -1.10 10.04
N ARG A 112 16.39 -1.04 9.12
CA ARG A 112 17.25 -2.18 8.82
C ARG A 112 18.48 -2.09 9.73
N ASP A 113 18.71 -3.12 10.52
CA ASP A 113 19.91 -3.26 11.32
C ASP A 113 21.15 -3.34 10.41
N GLU A 114 22.17 -2.55 10.70
CA GLU A 114 23.36 -2.42 9.84
C GLU A 114 24.23 -3.69 9.83
N GLU A 115 24.24 -4.46 10.92
CA GLU A 115 25.06 -5.66 11.05
C GLU A 115 24.34 -6.90 10.51
N THR A 116 23.07 -7.08 10.92
CA THR A 116 22.30 -8.29 10.58
C THR A 116 21.47 -8.15 9.30
N LEU A 117 21.31 -6.93 8.80
CA LEU A 117 20.45 -6.54 7.69
C LEU A 117 18.96 -6.91 7.89
N LYS A 118 18.58 -7.28 9.12
CA LYS A 118 17.19 -7.64 9.46
C LYS A 118 16.38 -6.39 9.79
N PRO A 119 15.08 -6.37 9.44
CA PRO A 119 14.18 -5.31 9.86
C PRO A 119 13.91 -5.39 11.37
N ILE A 120 14.16 -4.29 12.06
CA ILE A 120 13.92 -4.11 13.49
C ILE A 120 12.81 -3.08 13.68
N GLU A 121 11.85 -3.39 14.54
CA GLU A 121 10.79 -2.47 14.92
C GLU A 121 11.34 -1.46 15.96
N TYR A 122 11.12 -0.18 15.71
CA TYR A 122 11.41 0.88 16.68
C TYR A 122 10.14 1.59 17.16
N TYR A 123 9.01 1.41 16.47
CA TYR A 123 7.74 2.01 16.85
C TYR A 123 6.57 1.17 16.35
N CYS A 124 5.59 0.93 17.22
CA CYS A 124 4.33 0.32 16.80
C CYS A 124 3.21 0.85 17.70
N LYS A 125 2.20 1.47 17.09
CA LYS A 125 0.97 1.87 17.78
C LYS A 125 -0.22 1.51 16.89
N LEU A 126 -1.09 0.68 17.40
CA LEU A 126 -2.24 0.15 16.67
C LEU A 126 -3.54 0.48 17.43
N PRO A 127 -4.68 0.55 16.75
CA PRO A 127 -5.98 0.61 17.38
C PRO A 127 -6.21 -0.60 18.32
N ASP A 128 -7.00 -0.42 19.38
CA ASP A 128 -7.28 -1.50 20.35
C ASP A 128 -8.11 -2.63 19.74
N ASN A 129 -9.16 -2.28 18.96
CA ASN A 129 -9.91 -3.26 18.19
C ASN A 129 -9.04 -3.78 17.03
N LYS A 130 -9.03 -5.10 16.85
CA LYS A 130 -8.28 -5.80 15.78
C LYS A 130 -9.19 -6.45 14.73
N ASP A 131 -10.50 -6.40 14.95
CA ASP A 131 -11.47 -7.00 14.03
C ASP A 131 -11.86 -6.00 12.93
N GLY A 132 -11.35 -6.22 11.74
CA GLY A 132 -11.59 -5.35 10.59
C GLY A 132 -10.66 -5.66 9.42
N VAL A 133 -10.75 -4.83 8.40
CA VAL A 133 -9.84 -4.90 7.24
C VAL A 133 -8.66 -3.97 7.49
N THR A 134 -7.45 -4.49 7.34
CA THR A 134 -6.22 -3.72 7.52
C THR A 134 -5.57 -3.44 6.16
N ILE A 135 -5.35 -2.18 5.84
CA ILE A 135 -4.62 -1.74 4.64
C ILE A 135 -3.25 -1.25 5.08
N VAL A 136 -2.22 -2.04 4.81
CA VAL A 136 -0.82 -1.66 5.05
C VAL A 136 -0.32 -0.93 3.82
N VAL A 137 0.30 0.24 4.01
CA VAL A 137 0.75 1.09 2.91
C VAL A 137 2.24 1.43 3.01
N ASP A 138 2.94 1.27 1.89
CA ASP A 138 4.34 1.67 1.71
C ASP A 138 4.53 2.01 0.22
N PRO A 139 5.16 3.11 -0.17
CA PRO A 139 5.31 3.45 -1.58
C PRO A 139 6.15 2.44 -2.38
N MET A 140 7.07 1.71 -1.76
CA MET A 140 8.02 0.85 -2.47
C MET A 140 7.97 -0.60 -1.97
N LEU A 141 7.70 -1.55 -2.86
CA LEU A 141 7.91 -2.97 -2.61
C LEU A 141 9.13 -3.45 -3.41
N ALA A 142 10.33 -3.16 -2.89
CA ALA A 142 11.60 -3.49 -3.53
C ALA A 142 12.03 -4.94 -3.22
N THR A 143 12.77 -5.17 -2.15
CA THR A 143 13.19 -6.52 -1.73
C THR A 143 12.10 -7.31 -1.02
N GLY A 144 11.05 -6.65 -0.55
CA GLY A 144 9.95 -7.26 0.22
C GLY A 144 10.20 -7.41 1.72
N GLY A 145 11.45 -7.32 2.17
CA GLY A 145 11.80 -7.62 3.57
C GLY A 145 11.09 -6.73 4.60
N SER A 146 11.01 -5.40 4.37
CA SER A 146 10.31 -4.49 5.29
C SER A 146 8.80 -4.75 5.32
N ALA A 147 8.19 -4.97 4.14
CA ALA A 147 6.76 -5.25 4.03
C ALA A 147 6.40 -6.58 4.71
N ALA A 148 7.15 -7.65 4.42
CA ALA A 148 6.93 -8.97 5.02
C ALA A 148 7.10 -8.94 6.54
N ALA A 149 8.16 -8.29 7.05
CA ALA A 149 8.37 -8.14 8.48
C ALA A 149 7.26 -7.32 9.15
N ALA A 150 6.84 -6.20 8.56
CA ALA A 150 5.72 -5.42 9.07
C ALA A 150 4.46 -6.27 9.19
N ILE A 151 4.10 -7.00 8.14
CA ILE A 151 2.91 -7.84 8.10
C ILE A 151 3.00 -8.98 9.14
N SER A 152 4.17 -9.63 9.27
CA SER A 152 4.41 -10.63 10.31
C SER A 152 4.15 -10.07 11.72
N MET A 153 4.68 -8.88 12.01
CA MET A 153 4.50 -8.20 13.29
C MET A 153 3.04 -7.80 13.54
N LEU A 154 2.32 -7.34 12.51
CA LEU A 154 0.91 -6.98 12.60
C LEU A 154 0.03 -8.21 12.84
N LYS A 155 0.30 -9.33 12.16
CA LYS A 155 -0.37 -10.62 12.39
C LYS A 155 -0.13 -11.14 13.81
N ALA A 156 1.11 -11.05 14.30
CA ALA A 156 1.45 -11.44 15.68
C ALA A 156 0.69 -10.62 16.73
N ARG A 157 0.28 -9.38 16.39
CA ARG A 157 -0.55 -8.51 17.25
C ARG A 157 -2.06 -8.69 17.03
N GLY A 158 -2.46 -9.68 16.26
CA GLY A 158 -3.85 -10.08 16.07
C GLY A 158 -4.61 -9.38 14.94
N LEU A 159 -3.94 -8.54 14.12
CA LEU A 159 -4.57 -7.97 12.93
C LEU A 159 -4.81 -9.05 11.87
N LYS A 160 -5.98 -8.99 11.26
CA LYS A 160 -6.46 -9.95 10.26
C LYS A 160 -6.86 -9.22 8.98
N ASN A 161 -7.22 -9.98 7.94
CA ASN A 161 -7.71 -9.43 6.66
C ASN A 161 -6.80 -8.31 6.13
N ILE A 162 -5.49 -8.57 6.14
CA ILE A 162 -4.47 -7.61 5.73
C ILE A 162 -4.43 -7.54 4.20
N ARG A 163 -4.36 -6.32 3.67
CA ARG A 163 -4.09 -5.99 2.27
C ARG A 163 -2.86 -5.10 2.24
N PHE A 164 -1.98 -5.32 1.28
CA PHE A 164 -0.80 -4.48 1.11
C PHE A 164 -0.94 -3.62 -0.14
N MET A 165 -0.70 -2.33 -0.02
CA MET A 165 -0.78 -1.36 -1.11
C MET A 165 0.54 -0.60 -1.24
N CYS A 166 1.14 -0.63 -2.44
CA CYS A 166 2.34 0.11 -2.76
C CYS A 166 2.21 0.86 -4.09
N LEU A 167 3.04 1.89 -4.27
CA LEU A 167 3.08 2.66 -5.51
C LEU A 167 3.81 1.90 -6.62
N VAL A 168 5.03 1.42 -6.33
CA VAL A 168 5.85 0.67 -7.29
C VAL A 168 6.37 -0.61 -6.63
N ALA A 169 6.30 -1.71 -7.34
CA ALA A 169 6.80 -3.01 -6.90
C ALA A 169 7.84 -3.57 -7.87
N ALA A 170 8.78 -4.35 -7.33
CA ALA A 170 9.64 -5.24 -8.10
C ALA A 170 9.15 -6.69 -7.99
N PRO A 171 9.38 -7.55 -9.00
CA PRO A 171 9.02 -8.96 -8.96
C PRO A 171 9.61 -9.70 -7.77
N GLU A 172 10.83 -9.33 -7.35
CA GLU A 172 11.52 -9.91 -6.20
C GLU A 172 10.74 -9.66 -4.90
N GLY A 173 10.28 -8.43 -4.68
CA GLY A 173 9.48 -8.08 -3.49
C GLY A 173 8.12 -8.75 -3.49
N VAL A 174 7.45 -8.81 -4.65
CA VAL A 174 6.18 -9.55 -4.79
C VAL A 174 6.37 -11.02 -4.49
N LYS A 175 7.48 -11.62 -4.95
CA LYS A 175 7.79 -13.01 -4.66
C LYS A 175 7.93 -13.25 -3.16
N VAL A 176 8.68 -12.41 -2.43
CA VAL A 176 8.84 -12.52 -0.98
C VAL A 176 7.49 -12.43 -0.28
N MET A 177 6.63 -11.48 -0.68
CA MET A 177 5.28 -11.35 -0.13
C MET A 177 4.43 -12.61 -0.36
N ASN A 178 4.49 -13.20 -1.55
CA ASN A 178 3.74 -14.42 -1.87
C ASN A 178 4.26 -15.64 -1.12
N ASP A 179 5.57 -15.74 -0.93
CA ASP A 179 6.20 -16.86 -0.23
C ASP A 179 5.92 -16.83 1.29
N GLU A 180 6.00 -15.63 1.91
CA GLU A 180 5.84 -15.46 3.35
C GLU A 180 4.40 -15.17 3.78
N HIS A 181 3.63 -14.50 2.94
CA HIS A 181 2.26 -14.05 3.22
C HIS A 181 1.31 -14.29 2.04
N PRO A 182 1.10 -15.55 1.62
CA PRO A 182 0.24 -15.89 0.47
C PRO A 182 -1.23 -15.51 0.67
N ASP A 183 -1.64 -15.23 1.90
CA ASP A 183 -2.97 -14.78 2.29
C ASP A 183 -3.16 -13.26 2.20
N VAL A 184 -2.09 -12.51 1.89
CA VAL A 184 -2.12 -11.04 1.82
C VAL A 184 -2.08 -10.58 0.36
N PRO A 185 -3.22 -10.09 -0.19
CA PRO A 185 -3.23 -9.56 -1.54
C PRO A 185 -2.38 -8.28 -1.64
N VAL A 186 -1.56 -8.22 -2.68
CA VAL A 186 -0.69 -7.10 -2.99
C VAL A 186 -1.31 -6.27 -4.12
N TYR A 187 -1.44 -4.97 -3.90
CA TYR A 187 -1.90 -3.99 -4.88
C TYR A 187 -0.76 -3.01 -5.20
N THR A 188 -0.46 -2.81 -6.46
CA THR A 188 0.57 -1.86 -6.90
C THR A 188 0.07 -1.01 -8.07
N ALA A 189 0.53 0.23 -8.15
CA ALA A 189 0.24 1.09 -9.29
C ALA A 189 1.15 0.79 -10.49
N ALA A 190 2.36 0.25 -10.24
CA ALA A 190 3.24 -0.25 -11.27
C ALA A 190 4.06 -1.45 -10.77
N LEU A 191 4.21 -2.46 -11.63
CA LEU A 191 5.17 -3.55 -11.44
C LEU A 191 6.32 -3.31 -12.41
N ASP A 192 7.48 -2.98 -11.88
CA ASP A 192 8.68 -2.67 -12.65
C ASP A 192 9.50 -3.94 -12.99
N GLU A 193 10.63 -3.77 -13.67
CA GLU A 193 11.33 -4.89 -14.29
C GLU A 193 12.06 -5.78 -13.29
N LYS A 194 12.81 -5.17 -12.36
CA LYS A 194 13.72 -5.87 -11.43
C LYS A 194 14.30 -4.92 -10.39
N LEU A 195 15.11 -5.46 -9.50
CA LEU A 195 16.04 -4.69 -8.66
C LEU A 195 17.42 -4.59 -9.33
N ASN A 196 18.12 -3.46 -9.09
CA ASN A 196 19.54 -3.35 -9.40
C ASN A 196 20.41 -3.97 -8.28
N GLU A 197 21.73 -3.91 -8.44
CA GLU A 197 22.73 -4.44 -7.49
C GLU A 197 22.68 -3.78 -6.08
N HIS A 198 22.11 -2.56 -6.01
CA HIS A 198 21.93 -1.82 -4.75
C HIS A 198 20.54 -2.00 -4.14
N GLY A 199 19.68 -2.84 -4.73
CA GLY A 199 18.32 -3.10 -4.25
C GLY A 199 17.29 -2.03 -4.62
N TYR A 200 17.60 -1.11 -5.53
CA TYR A 200 16.64 -0.17 -6.09
C TYR A 200 15.82 -0.77 -7.21
N ILE A 201 14.55 -0.41 -7.27
CA ILE A 201 13.65 -0.80 -8.36
C ILE A 201 14.07 -0.12 -9.66
N VAL A 202 14.08 -0.86 -10.77
CA VAL A 202 14.42 -0.39 -12.11
C VAL A 202 13.23 -0.61 -13.05
N PRO A 203 12.78 0.44 -13.78
CA PRO A 203 13.29 1.82 -13.83
C PRO A 203 13.04 2.63 -12.55
N GLY A 204 12.05 2.26 -11.73
CA GLY A 204 11.80 2.85 -10.43
C GLY A 204 11.47 4.35 -10.45
N LEU A 205 11.70 4.98 -9.33
CA LEU A 205 11.54 6.43 -9.12
C LEU A 205 12.52 7.00 -8.07
N GLY A 206 13.60 6.29 -7.78
CA GLY A 206 14.57 6.65 -6.75
C GLY A 206 14.09 6.29 -5.33
N ASP A 207 14.63 6.96 -4.30
CA ASP A 207 14.14 6.81 -2.94
C ASP A 207 12.86 7.62 -2.72
N ALA A 208 11.76 6.90 -2.48
CA ALA A 208 10.46 7.53 -2.31
C ALA A 208 10.40 8.39 -1.03
N GLY A 209 11.04 7.95 0.06
CA GLY A 209 11.08 8.69 1.32
C GLY A 209 11.74 10.05 1.15
N ASP A 210 12.92 10.08 0.55
CA ASP A 210 13.66 11.32 0.30
C ASP A 210 12.90 12.24 -0.66
N ARG A 211 12.29 11.69 -1.69
CA ARG A 211 11.48 12.49 -2.63
C ARG A 211 10.20 13.03 -2.01
N ILE A 212 9.55 12.29 -1.09
CA ILE A 212 8.37 12.75 -0.35
C ILE A 212 8.74 13.88 0.61
N PHE A 213 9.83 13.72 1.36
CA PHE A 213 10.17 14.61 2.48
C PHE A 213 11.22 15.67 2.14
N GLY A 214 11.87 15.58 0.97
CA GLY A 214 12.94 16.49 0.57
C GLY A 214 14.20 16.33 1.42
N THR A 215 14.48 15.10 1.85
CA THR A 215 15.68 14.71 2.61
C THR A 215 16.69 14.05 1.66
N HIS A 216 17.96 14.44 1.76
CA HIS A 216 19.07 13.87 0.96
C HIS A 216 20.26 13.61 1.88
#